data_5fd6c39f2cc5d1b1ae5ec3f8d6430d89
#
_entry.id   5fd6c39f2cc5d1b1ae5ec3f8d6430d89
#
_cell.length_a   1.000
_cell.length_b   1.000
_cell.length_c   1.000
_cell.angle_alpha   90.00
_cell.angle_beta   90.00
_cell.angle_gamma   90.00
#
_symmetry.space_group_name_H-M   'P 1'
#
loop_
_entity.id
_entity.type
_entity.pdbx_description
1 polymer ?
#
loop_
_entity_poly.entity_id
_entity_poly.type
_entity_poly.pdbx_seq_one_letter_code
_entity_poly.pdbx_strand_id
1 'polypeptide(L)'
;MPATPAWPPRSAPRLFVPAPLTSGGAVTVEGNQAHYLARVMRVGEGDAVILCDDLTGEWAARVASVGKRDVVLEPVENLRPREQVPDFHLCAALLKKDRFDLVLEKASELGVRRIQPVLARRCVADKLNLERAHARRASRATGHRAASARPLRAAPCARIARPPR
;
A
#
# COMPACT_ATOMS: atom_id res chain seq x y z
N MET A 1 -7.43 7.87 -40.49
CA MET A 1 -6.90 6.66 -39.87
C MET A 1 -7.35 6.66 -38.41
N PRO A 2 -8.14 5.69 -37.94
CA PRO A 2 -8.43 5.59 -36.52
C PRO A 2 -7.12 5.32 -35.77
N ALA A 3 -6.83 6.11 -34.74
CA ALA A 3 -5.65 5.92 -33.93
C ALA A 3 -5.73 4.54 -33.26
N THR A 4 -4.68 3.75 -33.36
CA THR A 4 -4.57 2.49 -32.62
C THR A 4 -4.74 2.79 -31.12
N PRO A 5 -5.65 2.12 -30.42
CA PRO A 5 -5.84 2.37 -28.99
C PRO A 5 -4.51 2.21 -28.25
N ALA A 6 -4.18 3.18 -27.39
CA ALA A 6 -2.96 3.09 -26.60
C ALA A 6 -3.02 1.85 -25.68
N TRP A 7 -1.96 1.07 -25.69
CA TRP A 7 -1.81 -0.09 -24.79
C TRP A 7 -0.86 0.28 -23.65
N PRO A 8 -1.16 -0.05 -22.38
CA PRO A 8 -2.42 -0.65 -21.90
C PRO A 8 -3.59 0.34 -21.93
N PRO A 9 -4.84 -0.13 -22.11
CA PRO A 9 -5.99 0.74 -22.08
C PRO A 9 -6.17 1.36 -20.68
N ARG A 10 -6.73 2.58 -20.62
CA ARG A 10 -6.97 3.28 -19.33
C ARG A 10 -7.88 2.51 -18.37
N SER A 11 -8.71 1.62 -18.91
CA SER A 11 -9.62 0.74 -18.16
C SER A 11 -8.95 -0.55 -17.65
N ALA A 12 -7.67 -0.78 -17.93
CA ALA A 12 -6.98 -1.98 -17.48
C ALA A 12 -7.02 -2.09 -15.94
N PRO A 13 -7.38 -3.28 -15.41
CA PRO A 13 -7.41 -3.49 -13.98
C PRO A 13 -6.01 -3.36 -13.38
N ARG A 14 -5.95 -2.85 -12.14
CA ARG A 14 -4.70 -2.69 -11.39
C ARG A 14 -4.63 -3.69 -10.26
N LEU A 15 -3.48 -4.34 -10.12
CA LEU A 15 -3.25 -5.36 -9.12
C LEU A 15 -1.89 -5.16 -8.46
N PHE A 16 -1.88 -5.28 -7.14
CA PHE A 16 -0.64 -5.29 -6.37
C PHE A 16 -0.13 -6.72 -6.22
N VAL A 17 1.18 -6.91 -6.42
CA VAL A 17 1.88 -8.17 -6.22
C VAL A 17 3.08 -7.97 -5.31
N PRO A 18 3.35 -8.90 -4.37
CA PRO A 18 4.43 -8.72 -3.38
C PRO A 18 5.83 -9.01 -3.93
N ALA A 19 5.91 -9.69 -5.09
CA ALA A 19 7.18 -10.06 -5.71
C ALA A 19 7.67 -8.97 -6.67
N PRO A 20 8.99 -8.78 -6.81
CA PRO A 20 9.55 -7.84 -7.77
C PRO A 20 9.21 -8.25 -9.20
N LEU A 21 8.83 -7.28 -10.00
CA LEU A 21 8.44 -7.48 -11.40
C LEU A 21 9.67 -7.35 -12.32
N THR A 22 9.74 -8.23 -13.31
CA THR A 22 10.77 -8.21 -14.35
C THR A 22 10.11 -8.46 -15.70
N SER A 23 10.61 -7.81 -16.75
CA SER A 23 10.11 -8.05 -18.12
C SER A 23 10.29 -9.51 -18.53
N GLY A 24 9.22 -10.12 -19.06
CA GLY A 24 9.21 -11.53 -19.47
C GLY A 24 9.11 -12.53 -18.31
N GLY A 25 9.05 -12.06 -17.07
CA GLY A 25 8.81 -12.92 -15.91
C GLY A 25 7.35 -13.38 -15.84
N ALA A 26 7.09 -14.60 -15.37
CA ALA A 26 5.72 -15.07 -15.13
C ALA A 26 5.29 -14.73 -13.69
N VAL A 27 4.14 -14.08 -13.54
CA VAL A 27 3.52 -13.76 -12.26
C VAL A 27 2.20 -14.52 -12.15
N THR A 28 2.15 -15.49 -11.27
CA THR A 28 0.91 -16.24 -11.00
C THR A 28 0.17 -15.61 -9.85
N VAL A 29 -1.09 -15.25 -10.08
CA VAL A 29 -1.99 -14.74 -9.05
C VAL A 29 -3.08 -15.77 -8.77
N GLU A 30 -3.43 -15.93 -7.49
CA GLU A 30 -4.35 -16.94 -7.02
C GLU A 30 -5.44 -16.34 -6.11
N GLY A 31 -6.38 -17.16 -5.67
CA GLY A 31 -7.40 -16.81 -4.70
C GLY A 31 -8.27 -15.63 -5.12
N ASN A 32 -8.42 -14.64 -4.23
CA ASN A 32 -9.29 -13.48 -4.46
C ASN A 32 -8.84 -12.62 -5.65
N GLN A 33 -7.54 -12.54 -5.89
CA GLN A 33 -7.00 -11.77 -7.00
C GLN A 33 -7.31 -12.43 -8.35
N ALA A 34 -7.13 -13.75 -8.46
CA ALA A 34 -7.51 -14.49 -9.66
C ALA A 34 -9.02 -14.44 -9.90
N HIS A 35 -9.82 -14.61 -8.85
CA HIS A 35 -11.28 -14.47 -8.93
C HIS A 35 -11.69 -13.07 -9.41
N TYR A 36 -11.06 -12.02 -8.89
CA TYR A 36 -11.32 -10.64 -9.31
C TYR A 36 -11.02 -10.46 -10.80
N LEU A 37 -9.85 -10.88 -11.28
CA LEU A 37 -9.50 -10.74 -12.68
C LEU A 37 -10.41 -11.57 -13.60
N ALA A 38 -10.59 -12.86 -13.29
CA ALA A 38 -11.30 -13.78 -14.18
C ALA A 38 -12.82 -13.61 -14.13
N ARG A 39 -13.42 -13.31 -12.96
CA ARG A 39 -14.88 -13.31 -12.78
C ARG A 39 -15.48 -11.91 -12.74
N VAL A 40 -14.81 -10.96 -12.11
CA VAL A 40 -15.33 -9.59 -12.02
C VAL A 40 -14.91 -8.77 -13.24
N MET A 41 -13.62 -8.74 -13.53
CA MET A 41 -13.07 -7.98 -14.65
C MET A 41 -13.19 -8.74 -15.98
N ARG A 42 -13.38 -10.08 -15.92
CA ARG A 42 -13.54 -10.97 -17.09
C ARG A 42 -12.41 -10.83 -18.09
N VAL A 43 -11.18 -10.75 -17.58
CA VAL A 43 -10.01 -10.69 -18.47
C VAL A 43 -9.82 -12.02 -19.19
N GLY A 44 -9.47 -11.94 -20.46
CA GLY A 44 -9.08 -13.06 -21.31
C GLY A 44 -7.59 -13.06 -21.60
N GLU A 45 -7.11 -14.11 -22.24
CA GLU A 45 -5.72 -14.19 -22.72
C GLU A 45 -5.43 -13.03 -23.68
N GLY A 46 -4.28 -12.41 -23.50
CA GLY A 46 -3.86 -11.23 -24.27
C GLY A 46 -4.30 -9.90 -23.70
N ASP A 47 -5.27 -9.87 -22.78
CA ASP A 47 -5.72 -8.63 -22.16
C ASP A 47 -4.64 -7.97 -21.30
N ALA A 48 -4.76 -6.65 -21.15
CA ALA A 48 -3.83 -5.87 -20.36
C ALA A 48 -4.26 -5.80 -18.90
N VAL A 49 -3.30 -5.99 -17.99
CA VAL A 49 -3.42 -5.78 -16.55
C VAL A 49 -2.26 -4.88 -16.10
N ILE A 50 -2.50 -3.93 -15.24
CA ILE A 50 -1.43 -3.13 -14.64
C ILE A 50 -1.03 -3.78 -13.32
N LEU A 51 0.20 -4.25 -13.25
CA LEU A 51 0.80 -4.78 -12.03
C LEU A 51 1.60 -3.69 -11.32
N CYS A 52 1.58 -3.73 -10.01
CA CYS A 52 2.35 -2.82 -9.18
C CYS A 52 3.06 -3.61 -8.09
N ASP A 53 4.31 -3.25 -7.82
CA ASP A 53 5.07 -3.77 -6.69
C ASP A 53 5.73 -2.64 -5.88
N ASP A 54 6.30 -2.98 -4.72
CA ASP A 54 6.99 -2.01 -3.87
C ASP A 54 8.47 -1.78 -4.25
N LEU A 55 8.98 -2.46 -5.26
CA LEU A 55 10.39 -2.43 -5.61
C LEU A 55 10.65 -1.80 -6.97
N THR A 56 9.90 -2.20 -7.98
CA THR A 56 10.15 -1.80 -9.36
C THR A 56 9.14 -0.79 -9.91
N GLY A 57 7.94 -0.72 -9.32
CA GLY A 57 6.92 0.26 -9.65
C GLY A 57 5.72 -0.29 -10.39
N GLU A 58 5.30 0.38 -11.45
CA GLU A 58 4.10 0.07 -12.24
C GLU A 58 4.46 -0.54 -13.58
N TRP A 59 3.87 -1.69 -13.90
CA TRP A 59 4.13 -2.45 -15.10
C TRP A 59 2.85 -2.74 -15.88
N ALA A 60 2.93 -2.60 -17.18
CA ALA A 60 1.94 -3.18 -18.05
C ALA A 60 2.23 -4.68 -18.20
N ALA A 61 1.26 -5.50 -17.94
CA ALA A 61 1.35 -6.94 -18.07
C ALA A 61 0.26 -7.45 -19.01
N ARG A 62 0.55 -8.55 -19.68
CA ARG A 62 -0.40 -9.27 -20.52
C ARG A 62 -0.86 -10.53 -19.80
N VAL A 63 -2.14 -10.86 -19.92
CA VAL A 63 -2.67 -12.13 -19.44
C VAL A 63 -2.14 -13.23 -20.34
N ALA A 64 -1.28 -14.10 -19.80
CA ALA A 64 -0.72 -15.24 -20.52
C ALA A 64 -1.69 -16.43 -20.54
N SER A 65 -2.35 -16.70 -19.42
CA SER A 65 -3.40 -17.72 -19.34
C SER A 65 -4.37 -17.48 -18.19
N VAL A 66 -5.59 -18.00 -18.32
CA VAL A 66 -6.62 -17.96 -17.29
C VAL A 66 -7.02 -19.37 -16.91
N GLY A 67 -6.58 -19.82 -15.74
CA GLY A 67 -6.92 -21.11 -15.15
C GLY A 67 -8.23 -21.09 -14.36
N LYS A 68 -8.55 -22.22 -13.72
CA LYS A 68 -9.74 -22.33 -12.86
C LYS A 68 -9.59 -21.57 -11.54
N ARG A 69 -8.38 -21.47 -10.99
CA ARG A 69 -8.05 -20.89 -9.68
C ARG A 69 -6.93 -19.87 -9.71
N ASP A 70 -6.27 -19.72 -10.84
CA ASP A 70 -5.11 -18.89 -11.06
C ASP A 70 -5.22 -18.10 -12.36
N VAL A 71 -4.46 -17.04 -12.46
CA VAL A 71 -4.24 -16.26 -13.67
C VAL A 71 -2.74 -16.00 -13.78
N VAL A 72 -2.16 -16.34 -14.93
CA VAL A 72 -0.75 -16.08 -15.20
C VAL A 72 -0.62 -14.78 -15.99
N LEU A 73 0.21 -13.90 -15.48
CA LEU A 73 0.46 -12.57 -16.04
C LEU A 73 1.93 -12.46 -16.44
N GLU A 74 2.20 -11.84 -17.56
CA GLU A 74 3.55 -11.57 -18.05
C GLU A 74 3.78 -10.05 -18.08
N PRO A 75 4.64 -9.50 -17.20
CA PRO A 75 5.04 -8.11 -17.27
C PRO A 75 5.82 -7.83 -18.56
N VAL A 76 5.37 -6.86 -19.34
CA VAL A 76 5.93 -6.52 -20.66
C VAL A 76 6.76 -5.24 -20.58
N GLU A 77 6.20 -4.19 -19.97
CA GLU A 77 6.78 -2.86 -19.98
C GLU A 77 6.65 -2.17 -18.62
N ASN A 78 7.73 -1.57 -18.15
CA ASN A 78 7.68 -0.72 -16.97
C ASN A 78 7.11 0.65 -17.35
N LEU A 79 5.89 0.93 -16.91
CA LEU A 79 5.18 2.18 -17.20
C LEU A 79 5.68 3.32 -16.34
N ARG A 80 6.06 3.02 -15.11
CA ARG A 80 6.50 4.00 -14.14
C ARG A 80 7.41 3.34 -13.10
N PRO A 81 8.63 3.83 -12.93
CA PRO A 81 9.49 3.35 -11.86
C PRO A 81 8.85 3.66 -10.49
N ARG A 82 9.29 2.94 -9.48
CA ARG A 82 8.83 3.18 -8.11
C ARG A 82 9.06 4.63 -7.73
N GLU A 83 8.00 5.29 -7.30
CA GLU A 83 8.08 6.64 -6.77
C GLU A 83 8.79 6.63 -5.41
N GLN A 84 9.82 7.47 -5.28
CA GLN A 84 10.47 7.68 -4.00
C GLN A 84 9.66 8.68 -3.18
N VAL A 85 8.85 8.16 -2.28
CA VAL A 85 8.08 9.01 -1.36
C VAL A 85 9.01 9.51 -0.26
N PRO A 86 8.99 10.82 0.07
CA PRO A 86 9.74 11.38 1.19
C PRO A 86 9.47 10.63 2.50
N ASP A 87 10.50 10.48 3.34
CA ASP A 87 10.38 9.80 4.63
C ASP A 87 9.70 10.71 5.67
N PHE A 88 8.37 10.85 5.58
CA PHE A 88 7.60 11.62 6.52
C PHE A 88 7.43 10.90 7.87
N HIS A 89 7.82 11.59 8.93
CA HIS A 89 7.59 11.18 10.30
C HIS A 89 6.56 12.08 10.95
N LEU A 90 5.51 11.50 11.49
CA LEU A 90 4.47 12.22 12.23
C LEU A 90 4.67 12.02 13.73
N CYS A 91 4.96 13.10 14.46
CA CYS A 91 4.89 13.13 15.92
C CYS A 91 3.50 13.61 16.33
N ALA A 92 2.68 12.74 16.90
CA ALA A 92 1.29 13.06 17.25
C ALA A 92 1.05 12.91 18.75
N ALA A 93 0.51 13.95 19.39
CA ALA A 93 0.05 13.88 20.77
C ALA A 93 -1.11 12.87 20.90
N LEU A 94 -1.15 12.13 22.01
CA LEU A 94 -2.24 11.18 22.24
C LEU A 94 -3.58 11.91 22.40
N LEU A 95 -4.52 11.49 21.58
CA LEU A 95 -5.91 11.92 21.61
C LEU A 95 -6.80 10.82 22.20
N LYS A 96 -8.08 11.13 22.44
CA LYS A 96 -9.08 10.11 22.75
C LYS A 96 -9.10 9.05 21.64
N LYS A 97 -9.32 7.80 22.05
CA LYS A 97 -9.22 6.57 21.25
C LYS A 97 -9.66 6.73 19.79
N ASP A 98 -10.89 7.15 19.56
CA ASP A 98 -11.45 7.19 18.18
C ASP A 98 -10.81 8.28 17.32
N ARG A 99 -10.40 9.38 17.92
CA ARG A 99 -9.70 10.45 17.20
C ARG A 99 -8.26 10.08 16.86
N PHE A 100 -7.59 9.35 17.75
CA PHE A 100 -6.25 8.85 17.44
C PHE A 100 -6.28 7.75 16.39
N ASP A 101 -7.28 6.87 16.42
CA ASP A 101 -7.51 5.87 15.37
C ASP A 101 -7.68 6.55 13.99
N LEU A 102 -8.39 7.67 13.92
CA LEU A 102 -8.54 8.45 12.68
C LEU A 102 -7.20 9.05 12.23
N VAL A 103 -6.37 9.55 13.17
CA VAL A 103 -5.02 10.03 12.83
C VAL A 103 -4.18 8.91 12.23
N LEU A 104 -4.21 7.71 12.81
CA LEU A 104 -3.48 6.55 12.30
C LEU A 104 -3.96 6.15 10.89
N GLU A 105 -5.26 6.15 10.67
CA GLU A 105 -5.89 5.86 9.40
C GLU A 105 -5.44 6.85 8.32
N LYS A 106 -5.64 8.15 8.56
CA LYS A 106 -5.30 9.18 7.57
C LYS A 106 -3.80 9.31 7.34
N ALA A 107 -2.98 9.21 8.37
CA ALA A 107 -1.54 9.20 8.22
C ALA A 107 -1.06 8.01 7.36
N SER A 108 -1.70 6.84 7.50
CA SER A 108 -1.38 5.66 6.69
C SER A 108 -1.81 5.84 5.23
N GLU A 109 -3.00 6.39 4.98
CA GLU A 109 -3.48 6.72 3.64
C GLU A 109 -2.58 7.73 2.92
N LEU A 110 -2.07 8.72 3.66
CA LEU A 110 -1.16 9.74 3.15
C LEU A 110 0.29 9.25 3.00
N GLY A 111 0.59 8.01 3.40
CA GLY A 111 1.91 7.41 3.25
C GLY A 111 2.95 7.85 4.28
N VAL A 112 2.50 8.32 5.45
CA VAL A 112 3.41 8.61 6.57
C VAL A 112 4.17 7.34 6.94
N ARG A 113 5.50 7.39 6.87
CA ARG A 113 6.35 6.21 7.07
C ARG A 113 6.48 5.83 8.54
N ARG A 114 6.55 6.81 9.42
CA ARG A 114 6.65 6.58 10.86
C ARG A 114 5.68 7.46 11.62
N ILE A 115 4.96 6.88 12.57
CA ILE A 115 4.13 7.62 13.50
C ILE A 115 4.73 7.42 14.89
N GLN A 116 5.07 8.52 15.54
CA GLN A 116 5.58 8.57 16.91
C GLN A 116 4.52 9.15 17.83
N PRO A 117 3.84 8.33 18.64
CA PRO A 117 2.95 8.84 19.68
C PRO A 117 3.74 9.62 20.75
N VAL A 118 3.23 10.76 21.16
CA VAL A 118 3.85 11.61 22.16
C VAL A 118 2.88 11.86 23.32
N LEU A 119 3.33 11.65 24.54
CA LEU A 119 2.60 12.09 25.74
C LEU A 119 2.97 13.53 26.06
N ALA A 120 2.02 14.44 25.85
CA ALA A 120 2.17 15.83 26.24
C ALA A 120 1.47 16.12 27.57
N ARG A 121 1.87 17.19 28.25
CA ARG A 121 1.34 17.54 29.59
C ARG A 121 -0.19 17.72 29.63
N ARG A 122 -0.83 18.05 28.52
CA ARG A 122 -2.28 18.25 28.39
C ARG A 122 -2.94 17.17 27.52
N CYS A 123 -2.32 16.00 27.36
CA CYS A 123 -2.99 14.87 26.70
C CYS A 123 -4.16 14.38 27.53
N VAL A 124 -5.27 14.12 26.85
CA VAL A 124 -6.48 13.56 27.48
C VAL A 124 -6.34 12.05 27.67
N ALA A 125 -5.47 11.40 26.88
CA ALA A 125 -5.17 9.98 26.95
C ALA A 125 -3.77 9.77 27.55
N ASP A 126 -3.65 8.86 28.50
CA ASP A 126 -2.40 8.49 29.17
C ASP A 126 -1.80 7.18 28.67
N LYS A 127 -2.61 6.37 27.97
CA LYS A 127 -2.23 5.05 27.47
C LYS A 127 -2.62 4.86 26.02
N LEU A 128 -1.73 4.23 25.25
CA LEU A 128 -1.97 3.78 23.89
C LEU A 128 -1.92 2.26 23.83
N ASN A 129 -2.99 1.64 23.29
CA ASN A 129 -2.94 0.23 22.94
C ASN A 129 -2.20 0.08 21.60
N LEU A 130 -0.95 -0.36 21.65
CA LEU A 130 -0.08 -0.48 20.49
C LEU A 130 -0.56 -1.54 19.51
N GLU A 131 -1.05 -2.69 19.99
CA GLU A 131 -1.55 -3.77 19.12
C GLU A 131 -2.72 -3.30 18.27
N ARG A 132 -3.68 -2.61 18.89
CA ARG A 132 -4.81 -2.02 18.18
C ARG A 132 -4.36 -0.94 17.19
N ALA A 133 -3.41 -0.10 17.58
CA ALA A 133 -2.87 0.93 16.71
C ALA A 133 -2.16 0.33 15.48
N HIS A 134 -1.42 -0.76 15.68
CA HIS A 134 -0.80 -1.52 14.58
C HIS A 134 -1.85 -2.15 13.66
N ALA A 135 -2.86 -2.81 14.22
CA ALA A 135 -3.93 -3.44 13.45
C ALA A 135 -4.69 -2.41 12.58
N ARG A 136 -5.01 -1.24 13.15
CA ARG A 136 -5.66 -0.14 12.40
C ARG A 136 -4.79 0.38 11.27
N ARG A 137 -3.51 0.54 11.52
CA ARG A 137 -2.57 0.99 10.49
C ARG A 137 -2.44 -0.04 9.37
N ALA A 138 -2.30 -1.32 9.71
CA ALA A 138 -2.18 -2.41 8.74
C ALA A 138 -3.43 -2.57 7.87
N SER A 139 -4.63 -2.44 8.45
CA SER A 139 -5.89 -2.59 7.72
C SER A 139 -6.14 -1.50 6.67
N ARG A 140 -5.45 -0.37 6.76
CA ARG A 140 -5.60 0.77 5.83
C ARG A 140 -4.41 0.96 4.89
N ALA A 141 -3.30 0.27 5.16
CA ALA A 141 -2.18 0.23 4.24
C ALA A 141 -2.54 -0.69 3.08
N THR A 142 -3.10 -0.13 2.02
CA THR A 142 -3.43 -0.85 0.78
C THR A 142 -2.32 -0.69 -0.25
N GLY A 143 -1.90 -1.79 -0.85
CA GLY A 143 -0.97 -1.81 -1.96
C GLY A 143 0.44 -1.33 -1.60
N HIS A 144 1.04 -0.52 -2.43
CA HIS A 144 2.42 -0.01 -2.33
C HIS A 144 2.87 0.50 -0.95
N ARG A 145 1.93 0.87 -0.08
CA ARG A 145 2.25 1.50 1.20
C ARG A 145 2.25 0.52 2.36
N ALA A 146 1.69 -0.67 2.19
CA ALA A 146 1.63 -1.68 3.25
C ALA A 146 3.01 -2.26 3.57
N ALA A 147 3.79 -2.58 2.57
CA ALA A 147 5.09 -3.21 2.73
C ALA A 147 6.18 -2.23 3.23
N SER A 148 6.05 -0.93 2.95
CA SER A 148 7.00 0.10 3.39
C SER A 148 6.67 0.71 4.76
N ALA A 149 5.50 0.42 5.34
CA ALA A 149 5.10 0.91 6.65
C ALA A 149 5.92 0.24 7.76
N ARG A 150 6.92 0.94 8.30
CA ARG A 150 7.65 0.47 9.46
C ARG A 150 6.71 0.34 10.67
N PRO A 151 6.89 -0.69 11.52
CA PRO A 151 6.09 -0.85 12.73
C PRO A 151 6.17 0.42 13.59
N LEU A 152 5.05 0.74 14.25
CA LEU A 152 5.02 1.77 15.28
C LEU A 152 6.06 1.37 16.34
N ARG A 153 7.16 2.12 16.45
CA ARG A 153 8.06 1.94 17.57
C ARG A 153 7.51 2.77 18.73
N ALA A 154 7.17 2.10 19.82
CA ALA A 154 7.11 2.76 21.10
C ALA A 154 8.54 3.17 21.46
N ALA A 155 8.95 4.37 21.09
CA ALA A 155 10.06 4.97 21.82
C ALA A 155 9.55 5.27 23.24
N PRO A 156 10.40 5.08 24.28
CA PRO A 156 10.05 5.53 25.60
C PRO A 156 9.63 7.00 25.47
N CYS A 157 8.47 7.35 26.06
CA CYS A 157 7.93 8.69 26.04
C CYS A 157 9.04 9.66 26.42
N ALA A 158 9.55 10.41 25.44
CA ALA A 158 10.37 11.55 25.75
C ALA A 158 9.47 12.52 26.52
N ARG A 159 9.58 12.52 27.85
CA ARG A 159 9.07 13.63 28.66
C ARG A 159 9.81 14.84 28.12
N ILE A 160 9.10 15.68 27.38
CA ILE A 160 9.63 17.00 27.04
C ILE A 160 9.92 17.67 28.40
N ALA A 161 11.21 17.83 28.69
CA ALA A 161 11.67 18.46 29.95
C ALA A 161 10.94 19.79 30.12
N ARG A 162 10.48 20.05 31.34
CA ARG A 162 9.94 21.38 31.72
C ARG A 162 11.06 22.41 31.46
N PRO A 163 10.77 23.50 30.74
CA PRO A 163 11.68 24.63 30.79
C PRO A 163 11.84 25.07 32.24
N PRO A 164 13.01 25.49 32.71
CA PRO A 164 13.21 26.04 34.02
C PRO A 164 12.31 27.28 34.18
N ARG A 165 11.76 27.49 35.41
CA ARG A 165 10.98 28.68 35.75
C ARG A 165 11.90 29.90 35.77
#